data_54258023b622cf9a6054916bf0a09a0e
#
_entry.id   54258023b622cf9a6054916bf0a09a0e
#
_cell.length_a   1.000
_cell.length_b   1.000
_cell.length_c   1.000
_cell.angle_alpha   90.00
_cell.angle_beta   90.00
_cell.angle_gamma   90.00
#
_symmetry.space_group_name_H-M   'P 1'
#
loop_
_entity.id
_entity.type
_entity.pdbx_description
1 polymer ?
#
loop_
_entity_poly.entity_id
_entity_poly.type
_entity_poly.pdbx_seq_one_letter_code
_entity_poly.pdbx_strand_id
1 'polypeptide(L)'
;MYPTIIKKNLFKNPLSVVEYSKTLKWNKSTDKDNWPGSRTDNLLNVNIGLHFSIIQNIVELYFGDYRKTCELLKIDKSLICFHKIKYEDWVNNEKVNNRIHQDNCDLAGIVYLNSNVNNENIGTSLYDENKKPELKISNNFNTLACYDGKTYHGATDLDKEERLTLVIFLSGIKL
;
A
#
# COMPACT_ATOMS: atom_id res chain seq x y z
N MET A 1 -3.50 11.00 15.30
CA MET A 1 -4.06 10.05 14.30
C MET A 1 -4.19 10.78 12.97
N TYR A 2 -3.67 10.19 11.90
CA TYR A 2 -3.77 10.76 10.55
C TYR A 2 -5.13 10.43 9.94
N PRO A 3 -5.80 11.40 9.28
CA PRO A 3 -7.05 11.12 8.59
C PRO A 3 -6.84 10.17 7.41
N THR A 4 -7.87 9.38 7.10
CA THR A 4 -7.85 8.56 5.88
C THR A 4 -8.06 9.45 4.66
N ILE A 5 -7.16 9.34 3.68
CA ILE A 5 -7.23 10.05 2.41
C ILE A 5 -7.33 9.05 1.28
N ILE A 6 -8.30 9.26 0.38
CA ILE A 6 -8.46 8.49 -0.86
C ILE A 6 -8.25 9.45 -2.05
N LYS A 7 -7.22 9.18 -2.85
CA LYS A 7 -6.88 9.98 -4.03
C LYS A 7 -6.98 9.13 -5.29
N LYS A 8 -7.96 9.43 -6.13
CA LYS A 8 -8.06 8.84 -7.48
C LYS A 8 -7.05 9.49 -8.42
N ASN A 9 -6.64 8.76 -9.45
CA ASN A 9 -5.73 9.22 -10.49
C ASN A 9 -4.40 9.75 -9.93
N LEU A 10 -3.76 8.95 -9.08
CA LEU A 10 -2.49 9.31 -8.44
C LEU A 10 -1.39 9.56 -9.49
N PHE A 11 -1.20 8.62 -10.41
CA PHE A 11 -0.20 8.71 -11.47
C PHE A 11 -0.82 9.26 -12.76
N LYS A 12 -0.07 10.12 -13.47
CA LYS A 12 -0.46 10.60 -14.80
C LYS A 12 -0.44 9.48 -15.86
N ASN A 13 0.53 8.58 -15.72
CA ASN A 13 0.65 7.39 -16.59
C ASN A 13 0.74 6.11 -15.74
N PRO A 14 -0.37 5.59 -15.22
CA PRO A 14 -0.36 4.45 -14.32
C PRO A 14 0.05 3.14 -15.01
N LEU A 15 -0.19 3.00 -16.32
CA LEU A 15 0.23 1.80 -17.04
C LEU A 15 1.75 1.68 -17.11
N SER A 16 2.48 2.80 -17.22
CA SER A 16 3.95 2.76 -17.20
C SER A 16 4.49 2.30 -15.83
N VAL A 17 3.77 2.59 -14.75
CA VAL A 17 4.12 2.10 -13.41
C VAL A 17 3.89 0.60 -13.30
N VAL A 18 2.81 0.08 -13.89
CA VAL A 18 2.55 -1.37 -13.98
C VAL A 18 3.62 -2.06 -14.81
N GLU A 19 3.95 -1.54 -16.01
CA GLU A 19 4.99 -2.12 -16.86
C GLU A 19 6.36 -2.10 -16.18
N TYR A 20 6.68 -1.01 -15.48
CA TYR A 20 7.91 -0.93 -14.71
C TYR A 20 7.96 -2.03 -13.63
N SER A 21 6.87 -2.30 -12.93
CA SER A 21 6.83 -3.37 -11.92
C SER A 21 7.21 -4.75 -12.48
N LYS A 22 6.92 -5.02 -13.76
CA LYS A 22 7.25 -6.29 -14.43
C LYS A 22 8.75 -6.46 -14.67
N THR A 23 9.51 -5.37 -14.71
CA THR A 23 10.97 -5.40 -14.93
C THR A 23 11.76 -5.66 -13.64
N LEU A 24 11.11 -5.59 -12.49
CA LEU A 24 11.75 -5.72 -11.18
C LEU A 24 11.87 -7.18 -10.73
N LYS A 25 12.85 -7.42 -9.87
CA LYS A 25 12.95 -8.70 -9.16
C LYS A 25 11.86 -8.81 -8.10
N TRP A 26 11.19 -9.96 -8.07
CA TRP A 26 10.16 -10.30 -7.11
C TRP A 26 10.68 -11.33 -6.11
N ASN A 27 10.58 -11.01 -4.83
CA ASN A 27 10.97 -11.87 -3.73
C ASN A 27 9.69 -12.47 -3.13
N LYS A 28 9.58 -13.82 -3.14
CA LYS A 28 8.43 -14.51 -2.54
C LYS A 28 8.53 -14.46 -1.02
N SER A 29 7.39 -14.31 -0.35
CA SER A 29 7.31 -14.39 1.10
C SER A 29 7.75 -15.76 1.62
N THR A 30 8.39 -15.75 2.77
CA THR A 30 8.84 -16.95 3.49
C THR A 30 7.99 -17.15 4.76
N ASP A 31 8.19 -18.25 5.47
CA ASP A 31 7.50 -18.51 6.73
C ASP A 31 7.78 -17.48 7.83
N LYS A 32 8.85 -16.69 7.68
CA LYS A 32 9.22 -15.62 8.62
C LYS A 32 8.49 -14.30 8.34
N ASP A 33 7.93 -14.16 7.15
CA ASP A 33 7.23 -12.96 6.73
C ASP A 33 5.77 -13.00 7.19
N ASN A 34 5.23 -11.83 7.51
CA ASN A 34 3.83 -11.66 7.95
C ASN A 34 2.89 -11.22 6.82
N TRP A 35 3.34 -11.30 5.57
CA TRP A 35 2.58 -10.92 4.38
C TRP A 35 2.58 -12.06 3.34
N PRO A 36 1.50 -12.26 2.59
CA PRO A 36 1.40 -13.29 1.55
C PRO A 36 1.96 -12.78 0.21
N GLY A 37 2.27 -13.71 -0.69
CA GLY A 37 2.61 -13.43 -2.07
C GLY A 37 4.05 -13.02 -2.31
N SER A 38 4.29 -11.98 -3.10
CA SER A 38 5.62 -11.52 -3.48
C SER A 38 5.74 -10.01 -3.40
N ARG A 39 6.92 -9.52 -3.00
CA ARG A 39 7.27 -8.09 -2.98
C ARG A 39 8.53 -7.82 -3.77
N THR A 40 8.63 -6.61 -4.32
CA THR A 40 9.91 -6.13 -4.88
C THR A 40 10.78 -5.57 -3.75
N ASP A 41 12.03 -5.25 -4.09
CA ASP A 41 12.86 -4.44 -3.20
C ASP A 41 12.25 -3.05 -3.01
N ASN A 42 12.68 -2.34 -1.94
CA ASN A 42 12.26 -0.97 -1.69
C ASN A 42 12.60 -0.08 -2.88
N LEU A 43 11.65 0.70 -3.35
CA LEU A 43 11.85 1.66 -4.45
C LEU A 43 12.98 2.67 -4.16
N LEU A 44 13.27 2.95 -2.90
CA LEU A 44 14.44 3.76 -2.54
C LEU A 44 15.74 3.23 -3.17
N ASN A 45 15.85 1.90 -3.28
CA ASN A 45 17.05 1.23 -3.80
C ASN A 45 17.03 0.99 -5.31
N VAL A 46 15.84 0.88 -5.92
CA VAL A 46 15.71 0.47 -7.32
C VAL A 46 15.14 1.56 -8.24
N ASN A 47 14.41 2.53 -7.69
CA ASN A 47 13.92 3.70 -8.42
C ASN A 47 13.64 4.87 -7.47
N ILE A 48 14.69 5.56 -7.11
CA ILE A 48 14.66 6.68 -6.18
C ILE A 48 13.71 7.81 -6.64
N GLY A 49 13.61 8.05 -7.95
CA GLY A 49 12.72 9.05 -8.51
C GLY A 49 11.23 8.74 -8.27
N LEU A 50 10.83 7.49 -8.52
CA LEU A 50 9.46 7.04 -8.24
C LEU A 50 9.17 7.05 -6.74
N HIS A 51 10.13 6.62 -5.91
CA HIS A 51 10.03 6.64 -4.45
C HIS A 51 9.71 8.05 -3.93
N PHE A 52 10.52 9.04 -4.30
CA PHE A 52 10.32 10.43 -3.87
C PHE A 52 9.05 11.05 -4.45
N SER A 53 8.69 10.73 -5.69
CA SER A 53 7.44 11.22 -6.28
C SER A 53 6.21 10.76 -5.51
N ILE A 54 6.21 9.52 -5.02
CA ILE A 54 5.11 8.99 -4.20
C ILE A 54 5.08 9.70 -2.84
N ILE A 55 6.23 9.82 -2.18
CA ILE A 55 6.32 10.54 -0.90
C ILE A 55 5.83 11.98 -1.05
N GLN A 56 6.28 12.68 -2.08
CA GLN A 56 5.86 14.05 -2.35
C GLN A 56 4.35 14.16 -2.47
N ASN A 57 3.73 13.31 -3.28
CA ASN A 57 2.27 13.31 -3.43
C ASN A 57 1.54 13.09 -2.09
N ILE A 58 2.02 12.16 -1.26
CA ILE A 58 1.40 11.88 0.04
C ILE A 58 1.58 13.05 0.99
N VAL A 59 2.79 13.60 1.07
CA VAL A 59 3.10 14.72 1.95
C VAL A 59 2.29 15.96 1.57
N GLU A 60 2.17 16.26 0.29
CA GLU A 60 1.34 17.36 -0.20
C GLU A 60 -0.14 17.18 0.13
N LEU A 61 -0.66 15.95 0.09
CA LEU A 61 -2.04 15.65 0.46
C LEU A 61 -2.33 15.90 1.95
N TYR A 62 -1.37 15.60 2.83
CA TYR A 62 -1.55 15.74 4.28
C TYR A 62 -1.17 17.12 4.81
N PHE A 63 -0.15 17.76 4.24
CA PHE A 63 0.49 18.94 4.83
C PHE A 63 0.52 20.16 3.90
N GLY A 64 0.14 20.00 2.65
CA GLY A 64 0.12 21.08 1.66
C GLY A 64 1.49 21.59 1.20
N ASP A 65 2.58 21.30 1.92
CA ASP A 65 3.92 21.74 1.57
C ASP A 65 4.95 20.64 1.82
N TYR A 66 5.45 20.08 0.73
CA TYR A 66 6.48 19.04 0.74
C TYR A 66 7.79 19.51 1.39
N ARG A 67 8.20 20.76 1.20
CA ARG A 67 9.51 21.26 1.65
C ARG A 67 9.63 21.29 3.17
N LYS A 68 8.55 21.65 3.86
CA LYS A 68 8.52 21.70 5.34
C LYS A 68 8.55 20.32 5.97
N THR A 69 8.11 19.31 5.25
CA THR A 69 7.89 17.96 5.80
C THR A 69 9.05 17.02 5.48
N CYS A 70 9.80 17.26 4.41
CA CYS A 70 10.96 16.42 4.05
C CYS A 70 12.05 16.34 5.12
N GLU A 71 12.22 17.41 5.91
CA GLU A 71 13.18 17.45 7.03
C GLU A 71 12.77 16.53 8.19
N LEU A 72 11.49 16.15 8.25
CA LEU A 72 10.91 15.36 9.34
C LEU A 72 10.80 13.88 8.98
N LEU A 73 10.93 13.53 7.70
CA LEU A 73 10.74 12.17 7.22
C LEU A 73 12.02 11.35 7.40
N LYS A 74 11.95 10.28 8.18
CA LYS A 74 13.03 9.29 8.25
C LYS A 74 12.95 8.37 7.02
N ILE A 75 13.48 8.85 5.90
CA ILE A 75 13.43 8.17 4.59
C ILE A 75 14.07 6.77 4.66
N ASP A 76 15.12 6.61 5.46
CA ASP A 76 15.81 5.34 5.71
C ASP A 76 14.94 4.26 6.35
N LYS A 77 13.86 4.67 7.03
CA LYS A 77 12.88 3.78 7.65
C LYS A 77 11.59 3.64 6.85
N SER A 78 11.50 4.30 5.68
CA SER A 78 10.33 4.21 4.82
C SER A 78 10.48 3.07 3.84
N LEU A 79 9.41 2.29 3.67
CA LEU A 79 9.33 1.20 2.71
C LEU A 79 8.22 1.50 1.71
N ILE A 80 8.59 1.55 0.43
CA ILE A 80 7.65 1.61 -0.70
C ILE A 80 8.05 0.51 -1.67
N CYS A 81 7.18 -0.46 -1.90
CA CYS A 81 7.47 -1.56 -2.83
C CYS A 81 6.20 -2.03 -3.54
N PHE A 82 6.37 -2.68 -4.68
CA PHE A 82 5.26 -3.39 -5.31
C PHE A 82 4.98 -4.67 -4.53
N HIS A 83 3.71 -5.01 -4.41
CA HIS A 83 3.23 -6.20 -3.75
C HIS A 83 2.23 -6.92 -4.64
N LYS A 84 2.50 -8.19 -4.89
CA LYS A 84 1.70 -9.05 -5.72
C LYS A 84 1.22 -10.25 -4.91
N ILE A 85 -0.09 -10.50 -4.95
CA ILE A 85 -0.71 -11.62 -4.26
C ILE A 85 -1.54 -12.39 -5.28
N LYS A 86 -1.22 -13.66 -5.48
CA LYS A 86 -2.07 -14.59 -6.23
C LYS A 86 -3.14 -15.18 -5.33
N TYR A 87 -4.24 -15.59 -5.93
CA TYR A 87 -5.34 -16.21 -5.19
C TYR A 87 -4.88 -17.45 -4.39
N GLU A 88 -4.01 -18.28 -4.97
CA GLU A 88 -3.47 -19.46 -4.29
C GLU A 88 -2.62 -19.09 -3.08
N ASP A 89 -1.81 -18.04 -3.16
CA ASP A 89 -1.02 -17.54 -2.04
C ASP A 89 -1.92 -16.98 -0.92
N TRP A 90 -3.12 -16.50 -1.28
CA TRP A 90 -4.09 -15.96 -0.35
C TRP A 90 -4.86 -17.04 0.40
N VAL A 91 -5.40 -18.04 -0.29
CA VAL A 91 -6.24 -19.08 0.32
C VAL A 91 -5.43 -20.11 1.10
N ASN A 92 -4.20 -20.39 0.68
CA ASN A 92 -3.32 -21.39 1.30
C ASN A 92 -2.45 -20.83 2.43
N ASN A 93 -2.53 -19.55 2.72
CA ASN A 93 -1.74 -18.94 3.76
C ASN A 93 -2.51 -18.90 5.08
N GLU A 94 -2.18 -19.81 6.01
CA GLU A 94 -2.80 -19.86 7.35
C GLU A 94 -2.63 -18.54 8.14
N LYS A 95 -1.57 -17.77 7.86
CA LYS A 95 -1.34 -16.44 8.45
C LYS A 95 -2.38 -15.41 8.00
N VAL A 96 -3.07 -15.67 6.89
CA VAL A 96 -4.15 -14.82 6.36
C VAL A 96 -5.41 -14.87 7.24
N ASN A 97 -5.52 -15.83 8.14
CA ASN A 97 -6.61 -15.88 9.13
C ASN A 97 -6.59 -14.68 10.10
N ASN A 98 -5.47 -13.97 10.20
CA ASN A 98 -5.35 -12.71 10.95
C ASN A 98 -5.23 -11.50 10.02
N ARG A 99 -6.19 -11.37 9.09
CA ARG A 99 -6.22 -10.35 8.03
C ARG A 99 -6.28 -8.91 8.56
N ILE A 100 -6.79 -8.73 9.80
CA ILE A 100 -6.95 -7.42 10.42
C ILE A 100 -5.73 -7.16 11.31
N HIS A 101 -4.93 -6.19 10.93
CA HIS A 101 -3.69 -5.84 11.63
C HIS A 101 -3.46 -4.33 11.64
N GLN A 102 -2.44 -3.90 12.35
CA GLN A 102 -1.88 -2.55 12.35
C GLN A 102 -0.46 -2.62 11.80
N ASP A 103 0.01 -1.55 11.16
CA ASP A 103 1.38 -1.45 10.69
C ASP A 103 2.27 -0.72 11.68
N ASN A 104 3.55 -1.06 11.68
CA ASN A 104 4.54 -0.38 12.53
C ASN A 104 5.17 0.82 11.81
N CYS A 105 4.32 1.76 11.38
CA CYS A 105 4.70 3.02 10.74
C CYS A 105 3.74 4.13 11.18
N ASP A 106 4.04 5.38 10.80
CA ASP A 106 3.17 6.51 11.10
C ASP A 106 2.02 6.61 10.09
N LEU A 107 2.34 6.49 8.79
CA LEU A 107 1.38 6.44 7.71
C LEU A 107 1.54 5.14 6.91
N ALA A 108 0.45 4.42 6.75
CA ALA A 108 0.33 3.31 5.81
C ALA A 108 -0.42 3.76 4.56
N GLY A 109 -0.09 3.14 3.42
CA GLY A 109 -0.79 3.45 2.18
C GLY A 109 -0.74 2.31 1.18
N ILE A 110 -1.67 2.35 0.25
CA ILE A 110 -1.77 1.38 -0.83
C ILE A 110 -2.22 2.07 -2.12
N VAL A 111 -1.55 1.75 -3.23
CA VAL A 111 -2.02 2.14 -4.56
C VAL A 111 -2.46 0.89 -5.31
N TYR A 112 -3.68 0.89 -5.81
CA TYR A 112 -4.24 -0.23 -6.58
C TYR A 112 -3.81 -0.12 -8.04
N LEU A 113 -3.22 -1.19 -8.58
CA LEU A 113 -2.63 -1.23 -9.91
C LEU A 113 -3.21 -2.31 -10.84
N ASN A 114 -4.33 -2.92 -10.48
CA ASN A 114 -5.06 -3.83 -11.35
C ASN A 114 -6.01 -3.05 -12.25
N SER A 115 -5.76 -3.05 -13.55
CA SER A 115 -6.61 -2.34 -14.54
C SER A 115 -7.93 -3.06 -14.86
N ASN A 116 -8.03 -4.35 -14.57
CA ASN A 116 -9.15 -5.20 -15.00
C ASN A 116 -10.09 -5.61 -13.88
N VAL A 117 -9.92 -5.06 -12.67
CA VAL A 117 -10.77 -5.41 -11.52
C VAL A 117 -12.02 -4.54 -11.52
N ASN A 118 -13.16 -5.14 -11.82
CA ASN A 118 -14.49 -4.51 -11.74
C ASN A 118 -15.28 -4.95 -10.49
N ASN A 119 -14.62 -5.53 -9.49
CA ASN A 119 -15.27 -6.02 -8.30
C ASN A 119 -15.08 -5.04 -7.13
N GLU A 120 -16.15 -4.32 -6.80
CA GLU A 120 -16.17 -3.36 -5.68
C GLU A 120 -15.95 -4.03 -4.32
N ASN A 121 -16.07 -5.37 -4.25
CA ASN A 121 -15.85 -6.11 -3.02
C ASN A 121 -14.37 -6.38 -2.72
N ILE A 122 -13.52 -6.23 -3.70
CA ILE A 122 -12.06 -6.37 -3.53
C ILE A 122 -11.46 -5.01 -3.13
N GLY A 123 -10.54 -5.03 -2.18
CA GLY A 123 -9.88 -3.79 -1.75
C GLY A 123 -9.24 -3.90 -0.38
N THR A 124 -9.42 -2.86 0.42
CA THR A 124 -8.93 -2.78 1.80
C THR A 124 -10.08 -2.30 2.69
N SER A 125 -10.29 -2.96 3.80
CA SER A 125 -11.20 -2.48 4.84
C SER A 125 -10.40 -1.87 5.98
N LEU A 126 -10.89 -0.75 6.52
CA LEU A 126 -10.45 -0.16 7.77
C LEU A 126 -11.46 -0.51 8.86
N TYR A 127 -10.97 -0.69 10.08
CA TYR A 127 -11.76 -1.18 11.20
C TYR A 127 -11.56 -0.28 12.42
N ASP A 128 -12.57 -0.23 13.29
CA ASP A 128 -12.48 0.39 14.61
C ASP A 128 -11.60 -0.42 15.58
N GLU A 129 -11.47 0.06 16.81
CA GLU A 129 -10.72 -0.60 17.88
C GLU A 129 -11.29 -1.98 18.26
N ASN A 130 -12.58 -2.21 18.01
CA ASN A 130 -13.25 -3.49 18.23
C ASN A 130 -13.22 -4.40 17.01
N LYS A 131 -12.44 -4.02 15.98
CA LYS A 131 -12.34 -4.72 14.68
C LYS A 131 -13.66 -4.82 13.93
N LYS A 132 -14.57 -3.84 14.10
CA LYS A 132 -15.76 -3.70 13.28
C LYS A 132 -15.40 -2.87 12.04
N PRO A 133 -15.86 -3.27 10.84
CA PRO A 133 -15.57 -2.52 9.62
C PRO A 133 -16.22 -1.13 9.66
N GLU A 134 -15.41 -0.09 9.43
CA GLU A 134 -15.84 1.31 9.36
C GLU A 134 -15.83 1.85 7.93
N LEU A 135 -14.81 1.48 7.16
CA LEU A 135 -14.63 1.96 5.79
C LEU A 135 -14.12 0.85 4.90
N LYS A 136 -14.78 0.67 3.76
CA LYS A 136 -14.32 -0.20 2.70
C LYS A 136 -13.82 0.63 1.52
N ILE A 137 -12.60 0.38 1.09
CA ILE A 137 -11.93 1.06 -0.01
C ILE A 137 -11.78 0.06 -1.15
N SER A 138 -12.51 0.31 -2.24
CA SER A 138 -12.51 -0.58 -3.41
C SER A 138 -11.17 -0.53 -4.15
N ASN A 139 -10.78 -1.65 -4.76
CA ASN A 139 -9.59 -1.79 -5.59
C ASN A 139 -9.80 -1.09 -6.98
N ASN A 140 -9.91 0.23 -6.94
CA ASN A 140 -10.02 1.03 -8.17
C ASN A 140 -8.63 1.35 -8.71
N PHE A 141 -8.40 1.05 -9.99
CA PHE A 141 -7.13 1.29 -10.67
C PHE A 141 -6.63 2.72 -10.47
N ASN A 142 -5.33 2.87 -10.19
CA ASN A 142 -4.66 4.16 -9.98
C ASN A 142 -5.24 4.99 -8.82
N THR A 143 -5.75 4.31 -7.80
CA THR A 143 -6.28 4.96 -6.59
C THR A 143 -5.34 4.70 -5.42
N LEU A 144 -4.89 5.78 -4.77
CA LEU A 144 -4.18 5.76 -3.50
C LEU A 144 -5.20 5.78 -2.36
N ALA A 145 -4.98 4.93 -1.38
CA ALA A 145 -5.56 5.04 -0.05
C ALA A 145 -4.43 5.18 0.97
N CYS A 146 -4.47 6.23 1.81
CA CYS A 146 -3.54 6.42 2.92
C CYS A 146 -4.31 6.57 4.22
N TYR A 147 -3.76 6.06 5.30
CA TYR A 147 -4.35 6.08 6.63
C TYR A 147 -3.26 5.98 7.71
N ASP A 148 -3.62 6.28 8.94
CA ASP A 148 -2.72 6.11 10.09
C ASP A 148 -2.26 4.65 10.20
N GLY A 149 -0.97 4.41 10.36
CA GLY A 149 -0.42 3.05 10.46
C GLY A 149 -0.98 2.25 11.63
N LYS A 150 -1.52 2.94 12.65
CA LYS A 150 -2.18 2.31 13.81
C LYS A 150 -3.67 2.03 13.60
N THR A 151 -4.22 2.38 12.45
CA THR A 151 -5.58 1.97 12.08
C THR A 151 -5.60 0.46 11.79
N TYR A 152 -6.52 -0.27 12.41
CA TYR A 152 -6.75 -1.66 12.03
C TYR A 152 -7.24 -1.75 10.61
N HIS A 153 -6.57 -2.54 9.80
CA HIS A 153 -6.90 -2.70 8.39
C HIS A 153 -6.60 -4.11 7.90
N GLY A 154 -7.16 -4.44 6.75
CA GLY A 154 -6.91 -5.72 6.10
C GLY A 154 -7.41 -5.74 4.67
N ALA A 155 -6.81 -6.56 3.83
CA ALA A 155 -7.32 -6.82 2.50
C ALA A 155 -8.67 -7.55 2.60
N THR A 156 -9.62 -7.11 1.78
CA THR A 156 -10.87 -7.85 1.56
C THR A 156 -10.59 -9.05 0.65
N ASP A 157 -11.59 -9.86 0.38
CA ASP A 157 -11.41 -11.05 -0.45
C ASP A 157 -10.71 -10.72 -1.77
N LEU A 158 -9.79 -11.62 -2.16
CA LEU A 158 -9.22 -11.63 -3.49
C LEU A 158 -10.15 -12.48 -4.35
N ASP A 159 -10.64 -11.91 -5.43
CA ASP A 159 -11.20 -12.70 -6.51
C ASP A 159 -10.09 -13.57 -7.11
N LYS A 160 -10.43 -14.56 -7.93
CA LYS A 160 -9.50 -15.54 -8.52
C LYS A 160 -8.33 -14.91 -9.31
N GLU A 161 -8.27 -13.59 -9.35
CA GLU A 161 -7.22 -12.83 -10.03
C GLU A 161 -6.04 -12.47 -9.12
N GLU A 162 -4.90 -12.18 -9.73
CA GLU A 162 -3.74 -11.65 -9.05
C GLU A 162 -4.00 -10.20 -8.63
N ARG A 163 -3.69 -9.85 -7.38
CA ARG A 163 -3.73 -8.48 -6.88
C ARG A 163 -2.35 -7.85 -6.99
N LEU A 164 -2.23 -6.81 -7.79
CA LEU A 164 -1.04 -5.96 -7.87
C LEU A 164 -1.30 -4.63 -7.17
N THR A 165 -0.46 -4.30 -6.22
CA THR A 165 -0.51 -3.04 -5.49
C THR A 165 0.88 -2.47 -5.30
N LEU A 166 0.95 -1.19 -4.97
CA LEU A 166 2.13 -0.57 -4.42
C LEU A 166 1.82 -0.27 -2.95
N VAL A 167 2.59 -0.85 -2.03
CA VAL A 167 2.42 -0.66 -0.59
C VAL A 167 3.41 0.36 -0.08
N ILE A 168 2.98 1.16 0.90
CA ILE A 168 3.68 2.33 1.39
C ILE A 168 3.65 2.32 2.90
N PHE A 169 4.83 2.39 3.52
CA PHE A 169 5.00 2.51 4.96
C PHE A 169 5.96 3.67 5.22
N LEU A 170 5.44 4.76 5.78
CA LEU A 170 6.21 5.96 6.07
C LEU A 170 6.37 6.12 7.58
N SER A 171 7.61 6.35 8.03
CA SER A 171 7.96 6.54 9.44
C SER A 171 8.71 7.83 9.66
N GLY A 172 8.58 8.39 10.87
CA GLY A 172 9.24 9.64 11.26
C GLY A 172 8.51 10.89 10.84
N ILE A 173 7.25 10.75 10.40
CA ILE A 173 6.36 11.88 10.14
C ILE A 173 5.83 12.37 11.50
N LYS A 174 6.05 13.65 11.80
CA LYS A 174 5.49 14.31 13.00
C LYS A 174 4.43 15.32 12.53
N LEU A 175 3.21 15.17 13.05
CA LEU A 175 2.19 16.23 12.98
C LEU A 175 2.58 17.38 13.88
#